data_e7197c8a4cdbdf68a82e230a1ea72bf3
#
_entry.id   e7197c8a4cdbdf68a82e230a1ea72bf3
#
_cell.length_a   1.000
_cell.length_b   1.000
_cell.length_c   1.000
_cell.angle_alpha   90.00
_cell.angle_beta   90.00
_cell.angle_gamma   90.00
#
_symmetry.space_group_name_H-M   'P 1'
#
loop_
_entity.id
_entity.type
_entity.pdbx_description
1 polymer ?
#
loop_
_entity_poly.entity_id
_entity_poly.type
_entity_poly.pdbx_seq_one_letter_code
_entity_poly.pdbx_strand_id
1 'polypeptide(L)'
;MAAMTRNWTVGVDAGGTWLRVLAADGGGRRRVVRRPASDDLPDALRAVWRRWRLGPAEVAHLVVATRGVWTASERRAAAGRLRGLARRVTVISDAEAAHLGALAGRPGLLVLAGTGSIVLGRGAGGRWVRAGGLGPLFGDGGSAFALGRDWLGTTHPSRARRLVHAPNAVARIAALAPRVLKLAARGRGPARLAVTRGAFALARFMRAAVDQARLSPPISVSWAGTLLENPAYRRMVWRMARGLGLRIVPVAPCESALEATARLARARVR
;
A
#
# COMPACT_ATOMS: atom_id res chain seq x y z
N MET A 1 15.43 20.48 -38.90
CA MET A 1 15.65 19.63 -37.69
C MET A 1 14.31 19.52 -36.96
N ALA A 2 13.61 18.36 -37.06
CA ALA A 2 12.40 18.13 -36.30
C ALA A 2 12.77 18.10 -34.84
N ALA A 3 12.16 18.97 -34.04
CA ALA A 3 12.30 18.97 -32.58
C ALA A 3 11.88 17.56 -32.09
N MET A 4 12.82 16.78 -31.58
CA MET A 4 12.51 15.50 -30.92
C MET A 4 11.49 15.79 -29.84
N THR A 5 10.24 15.45 -30.09
CA THR A 5 9.17 15.56 -29.11
C THR A 5 9.58 14.77 -27.87
N ARG A 6 9.86 15.48 -26.78
CA ARG A 6 10.27 14.88 -25.52
C ARG A 6 9.13 14.01 -25.00
N ASN A 7 9.32 12.71 -25.00
CA ASN A 7 8.35 11.75 -24.49
C ASN A 7 8.59 11.50 -22.99
N TRP A 8 7.86 12.21 -22.16
CA TRP A 8 7.88 11.96 -20.72
C TRP A 8 7.03 10.75 -20.35
N THR A 9 7.51 9.93 -19.44
CA THR A 9 6.74 8.90 -18.74
C THR A 9 6.60 9.32 -17.29
N VAL A 10 5.38 9.23 -16.75
CA VAL A 10 5.08 9.74 -15.42
C VAL A 10 4.46 8.67 -14.54
N GLY A 11 5.07 8.45 -13.38
CA GLY A 11 4.54 7.66 -12.28
C GLY A 11 3.98 8.56 -11.19
N VAL A 12 2.83 8.19 -10.65
CA VAL A 12 2.15 8.90 -9.56
C VAL A 12 1.78 7.93 -8.46
N ASP A 13 2.09 8.31 -7.23
CA ASP A 13 1.61 7.67 -6.00
C ASP A 13 0.71 8.67 -5.26
N ALA A 14 -0.61 8.50 -5.41
CA ALA A 14 -1.64 9.32 -4.79
C ALA A 14 -2.13 8.64 -3.49
N GLY A 15 -1.35 8.78 -2.43
CA GLY A 15 -1.67 8.28 -1.10
C GLY A 15 -2.63 9.19 -0.33
N GLY A 16 -2.99 8.79 0.91
CA GLY A 16 -3.93 9.55 1.73
C GLY A 16 -3.38 10.83 2.34
N THR A 17 -2.07 10.97 2.43
CA THR A 17 -1.41 12.13 3.05
C THR A 17 -0.57 12.89 2.04
N TRP A 18 -0.03 12.20 1.06
CA TRP A 18 0.91 12.75 0.09
C TRP A 18 0.57 12.32 -1.33
N LEU A 19 0.68 13.29 -2.24
CA LEU A 19 0.79 13.09 -3.68
C LEU A 19 2.27 13.15 -4.06
N ARG A 20 2.78 12.09 -4.67
CA ARG A 20 4.15 12.00 -5.17
C ARG A 20 4.12 11.76 -6.67
N VAL A 21 4.90 12.53 -7.41
CA VAL A 21 4.96 12.44 -8.88
C VAL A 21 6.42 12.33 -9.31
N LEU A 22 6.72 11.38 -10.19
CA LEU A 22 8.01 11.20 -10.82
C LEU A 22 7.85 11.16 -12.33
N ALA A 23 8.45 12.10 -13.02
CA ALA A 23 8.56 12.11 -14.47
C ALA A 23 9.99 11.74 -14.90
N ALA A 24 10.10 10.97 -15.97
CA ALA A 24 11.38 10.64 -16.61
C ALA A 24 11.23 10.72 -18.15
N ASP A 25 12.23 11.24 -18.83
CA ASP A 25 12.31 11.22 -20.29
C ASP A 25 13.27 10.14 -20.82
N GLY A 26 13.28 9.93 -22.13
CA GLY A 26 14.20 9.00 -22.80
C GLY A 26 15.68 9.37 -22.71
N GLY A 27 16.00 10.63 -22.40
CA GLY A 27 17.36 11.13 -22.23
C GLY A 27 17.90 11.05 -20.79
N GLY A 28 17.18 10.36 -19.88
CA GLY A 28 17.62 10.17 -18.50
C GLY A 28 17.28 11.33 -17.54
N ARG A 29 16.63 12.39 -18.00
CA ARG A 29 16.20 13.48 -17.13
C ARG A 29 15.08 12.98 -16.22
N ARG A 30 15.13 13.39 -14.93
CA ARG A 30 14.12 13.05 -13.93
C ARG A 30 13.63 14.32 -13.25
N ARG A 31 12.34 14.36 -12.95
CA ARG A 31 11.69 15.39 -12.13
C ARG A 31 10.85 14.71 -11.06
N VAL A 32 10.97 15.17 -9.83
CA VAL A 32 10.23 14.62 -8.68
C VAL A 32 9.57 15.77 -7.94
N VAL A 33 8.32 15.54 -7.53
CA VAL A 33 7.62 16.44 -6.62
C VAL A 33 6.83 15.64 -5.59
N ARG A 34 6.78 16.17 -4.36
CA ARG A 34 5.94 15.71 -3.27
C ARG A 34 5.07 16.89 -2.82
N ARG A 35 3.77 16.64 -2.66
CA ARG A 35 2.79 17.65 -2.20
C ARG A 35 1.81 16.97 -1.22
N PRO A 36 1.09 17.71 -0.38
CA PRO A 36 -0.06 17.19 0.33
C PRO A 36 -1.04 16.51 -0.62
N ALA A 37 -1.74 15.48 -0.14
CA ALA A 37 -2.81 14.84 -0.89
C ALA A 37 -3.89 15.87 -1.25
N SER A 38 -4.56 15.63 -2.37
CA SER A 38 -5.66 16.47 -2.87
C SER A 38 -6.85 15.59 -3.21
N ASP A 39 -8.04 16.07 -2.92
CA ASP A 39 -9.29 15.41 -3.32
C ASP A 39 -9.53 15.54 -4.83
N ASP A 40 -9.00 16.61 -5.45
CA ASP A 40 -8.96 16.80 -6.90
C ASP A 40 -7.59 16.44 -7.46
N LEU A 41 -7.41 15.16 -7.77
CA LEU A 41 -6.18 14.65 -8.35
C LEU A 41 -5.89 15.21 -9.76
N PRO A 42 -6.88 15.33 -10.67
CA PRO A 42 -6.68 15.98 -11.97
C PRO A 42 -6.08 17.39 -11.85
N ASP A 43 -6.65 18.24 -11.02
CA ASP A 43 -6.16 19.61 -10.84
C ASP A 43 -4.79 19.68 -10.17
N ALA A 44 -4.54 18.81 -9.18
CA ALA A 44 -3.23 18.69 -8.58
C ALA A 44 -2.15 18.33 -9.61
N LEU A 45 -2.45 17.43 -10.56
CA LEU A 45 -1.54 17.04 -11.64
C LEU A 45 -1.39 18.16 -12.69
N ARG A 46 -2.46 18.85 -13.08
CA ARG A 46 -2.37 20.04 -13.96
C ARG A 46 -1.45 21.11 -13.36
N ALA A 47 -1.53 21.34 -12.04
CA ALA A 47 -0.63 22.27 -11.35
C ALA A 47 0.84 21.81 -11.41
N VAL A 48 1.10 20.50 -11.34
CA VAL A 48 2.45 19.95 -11.53
C VAL A 48 2.92 20.14 -12.98
N TRP A 49 2.05 19.89 -13.98
CA TRP A 49 2.38 20.13 -15.40
C TRP A 49 2.73 21.59 -15.65
N ARG A 50 1.91 22.54 -15.17
CA ARG A 50 2.22 23.99 -15.27
C ARG A 50 3.59 24.33 -14.66
N ARG A 51 3.86 23.84 -13.44
CA ARG A 51 5.16 24.06 -12.77
C ARG A 51 6.34 23.50 -13.56
N TRP A 52 6.15 22.36 -14.20
CA TRP A 52 7.19 21.70 -14.98
C TRP A 52 7.26 22.18 -16.42
N ARG A 53 6.33 23.05 -16.85
CA ARG A 53 6.16 23.48 -18.25
C ARG A 53 6.06 22.27 -19.18
N LEU A 54 5.18 21.33 -18.83
CA LEU A 54 4.89 20.13 -19.62
C LEU A 54 3.51 20.26 -20.25
N GLY A 55 3.43 20.06 -21.55
CA GLY A 55 2.17 19.85 -22.26
C GLY A 55 1.70 18.41 -22.11
N PRO A 56 0.37 18.16 -22.06
CA PRO A 56 -0.17 16.79 -22.02
C PRO A 56 0.32 15.90 -23.18
N ALA A 57 0.52 16.49 -24.38
CA ALA A 57 1.04 15.78 -25.55
C ALA A 57 2.49 15.32 -25.37
N GLU A 58 3.26 15.94 -24.51
CA GLU A 58 4.64 15.53 -24.17
C GLU A 58 4.67 14.34 -23.21
N VAL A 59 3.54 14.06 -22.50
CA VAL A 59 3.43 12.92 -21.57
C VAL A 59 2.92 11.70 -22.35
N ALA A 60 3.83 10.81 -22.70
CA ALA A 60 3.51 9.59 -23.44
C ALA A 60 2.64 8.63 -22.64
N HIS A 61 2.98 8.42 -21.37
CA HIS A 61 2.25 7.51 -20.49
C HIS A 61 2.26 8.02 -19.04
N LEU A 62 1.07 8.11 -18.47
CA LEU A 62 0.82 8.42 -17.05
C LEU A 62 0.30 7.16 -16.34
N VAL A 63 1.04 6.68 -15.35
CA VAL A 63 0.60 5.59 -14.46
C VAL A 63 0.31 6.15 -13.08
N VAL A 64 -0.92 6.01 -12.62
CA VAL A 64 -1.38 6.53 -11.34
C VAL A 64 -1.75 5.39 -10.41
N ALA A 65 -1.09 5.33 -9.26
CA ALA A 65 -1.50 4.50 -8.13
C ALA A 65 -2.37 5.33 -7.19
N THR A 66 -3.58 4.85 -6.90
CA THR A 66 -4.52 5.54 -6.00
C THR A 66 -5.35 4.57 -5.19
N ARG A 67 -5.88 5.06 -4.07
CA ARG A 67 -6.79 4.27 -3.20
C ARG A 67 -8.15 4.05 -3.87
N GLY A 68 -8.85 2.99 -3.45
CA GLY A 68 -10.24 2.76 -3.83
C GLY A 68 -10.45 2.25 -5.26
N VAL A 69 -9.42 1.76 -5.95
CA VAL A 69 -9.52 1.24 -7.32
C VAL A 69 -9.10 -0.23 -7.38
N TRP A 70 -10.07 -1.12 -7.24
CA TRP A 70 -9.86 -2.56 -7.26
C TRP A 70 -10.43 -3.25 -8.51
N THR A 71 -11.61 -2.82 -8.94
CA THR A 71 -12.31 -3.38 -10.09
C THR A 71 -11.92 -2.71 -11.40
N ALA A 72 -12.16 -3.39 -12.52
CA ALA A 72 -11.92 -2.82 -13.84
C ALA A 72 -12.81 -1.56 -14.09
N SER A 73 -14.01 -1.53 -13.50
CA SER A 73 -14.92 -0.38 -13.61
C SER A 73 -14.34 0.83 -12.88
N GLU A 74 -13.92 0.68 -11.62
CA GLU A 74 -13.30 1.76 -10.83
C GLU A 74 -12.05 2.31 -11.51
N ARG A 75 -11.20 1.43 -12.06
CA ARG A 75 -9.99 1.85 -12.81
C ARG A 75 -10.34 2.65 -14.06
N ARG A 76 -11.36 2.21 -14.83
CA ARG A 76 -11.82 2.95 -16.02
C ARG A 76 -12.38 4.31 -15.63
N ALA A 77 -13.21 4.39 -14.59
CA ALA A 77 -13.77 5.64 -14.09
C ALA A 77 -12.68 6.61 -13.63
N ALA A 78 -11.70 6.12 -12.85
CA ALA A 78 -10.55 6.91 -12.40
C ALA A 78 -9.69 7.38 -13.58
N ALA A 79 -9.40 6.51 -14.56
CA ALA A 79 -8.66 6.88 -15.77
C ALA A 79 -9.43 7.91 -16.62
N GLY A 80 -10.76 7.81 -16.69
CA GLY A 80 -11.62 8.77 -17.39
C GLY A 80 -11.46 10.19 -16.86
N ARG A 81 -11.39 10.36 -15.53
CA ARG A 81 -11.15 11.68 -14.88
C ARG A 81 -9.79 12.28 -15.19
N LEU A 82 -8.81 11.46 -15.58
CA LEU A 82 -7.44 11.87 -15.90
C LEU A 82 -7.21 12.05 -17.42
N ARG A 83 -8.26 11.93 -18.26
CA ARG A 83 -8.16 12.16 -19.70
C ARG A 83 -7.63 13.57 -19.97
N GLY A 84 -6.84 13.68 -21.04
CA GLY A 84 -6.22 14.96 -21.43
C GLY A 84 -4.97 15.35 -20.63
N LEU A 85 -4.52 14.53 -19.65
CA LEU A 85 -3.27 14.77 -18.93
C LEU A 85 -2.07 14.06 -19.56
N ALA A 86 -2.30 13.07 -20.41
CA ALA A 86 -1.27 12.30 -21.12
C ALA A 86 -1.89 11.63 -22.35
N ARG A 87 -1.06 11.16 -23.28
CA ARG A 87 -1.52 10.37 -24.44
C ARG A 87 -2.10 9.02 -24.02
N ARG A 88 -1.56 8.43 -22.96
CA ARG A 88 -2.04 7.19 -22.34
C ARG A 88 -2.11 7.35 -20.84
N VAL A 89 -3.20 6.87 -20.23
CA VAL A 89 -3.40 6.84 -18.78
C VAL A 89 -3.66 5.40 -18.33
N THR A 90 -2.97 4.97 -17.29
CA THR A 90 -3.23 3.70 -16.60
C THR A 90 -3.42 3.98 -15.12
N VAL A 91 -4.46 3.41 -14.52
CA VAL A 91 -4.71 3.51 -13.08
C VAL A 91 -4.62 2.13 -12.45
N ILE A 92 -3.90 2.05 -11.34
CA ILE A 92 -3.77 0.85 -10.50
C ILE A 92 -4.05 1.21 -9.04
N SER A 93 -4.25 0.22 -8.17
CA SER A 93 -4.36 0.52 -6.75
C SER A 93 -2.99 0.87 -6.13
N ASP A 94 -3.00 1.67 -5.07
CA ASP A 94 -1.82 1.99 -4.27
C ASP A 94 -1.15 0.73 -3.70
N ALA A 95 -1.95 -0.24 -3.26
CA ALA A 95 -1.43 -1.52 -2.77
C ALA A 95 -0.76 -2.37 -3.87
N GLU A 96 -1.29 -2.35 -5.11
CA GLU A 96 -0.63 -3.01 -6.25
C GLU A 96 0.70 -2.34 -6.58
N ALA A 97 0.74 -1.00 -6.59
CA ALA A 97 1.98 -0.27 -6.80
C ALA A 97 3.01 -0.58 -5.71
N ALA A 98 2.57 -0.63 -4.45
CA ALA A 98 3.42 -1.02 -3.32
C ALA A 98 3.95 -2.46 -3.46
N HIS A 99 3.12 -3.41 -3.88
CA HIS A 99 3.55 -4.79 -4.15
C HIS A 99 4.57 -4.87 -5.29
N LEU A 100 4.27 -4.17 -6.40
CA LEU A 100 5.16 -4.15 -7.57
C LEU A 100 6.52 -3.52 -7.24
N GLY A 101 6.54 -2.54 -6.36
CA GLY A 101 7.77 -1.95 -5.83
C GLY A 101 8.48 -2.88 -4.88
N ALA A 102 7.79 -3.41 -3.90
CA ALA A 102 8.38 -4.26 -2.86
C ALA A 102 9.02 -5.54 -3.41
N LEU A 103 8.41 -6.16 -4.42
CA LEU A 103 8.89 -7.41 -5.04
C LEU A 103 9.46 -7.25 -6.45
N ALA A 104 9.70 -6.00 -6.90
CA ALA A 104 10.19 -5.71 -8.25
C ALA A 104 9.34 -6.36 -9.37
N GLY A 105 8.03 -6.48 -9.14
CA GLY A 105 7.09 -7.12 -10.07
C GLY A 105 7.09 -8.65 -10.05
N ARG A 106 7.86 -9.30 -9.18
CA ARG A 106 7.86 -10.77 -9.03
C ARG A 106 6.59 -11.25 -8.32
N PRO A 107 6.17 -12.52 -8.54
CA PRO A 107 5.12 -13.16 -7.76
C PRO A 107 5.46 -13.22 -6.27
N GLY A 108 4.45 -13.22 -5.42
CA GLY A 108 4.62 -13.29 -3.96
C GLY A 108 3.55 -12.52 -3.20
N LEU A 109 3.82 -12.27 -1.92
CA LEU A 109 2.94 -11.53 -1.02
C LEU A 109 3.55 -10.18 -0.60
N LEU A 110 2.71 -9.17 -0.50
CA LEU A 110 2.98 -7.96 0.26
C LEU A 110 2.02 -7.91 1.46
N VAL A 111 2.57 -7.82 2.66
CA VAL A 111 1.80 -7.59 3.89
C VAL A 111 1.87 -6.11 4.23
N LEU A 112 0.73 -5.44 4.21
CA LEU A 112 0.61 -4.04 4.58
C LEU A 112 -0.06 -3.95 5.95
N ALA A 113 0.59 -3.29 6.92
CA ALA A 113 -0.02 -2.99 8.21
C ALA A 113 0.45 -1.61 8.73
N GLY A 114 -0.49 -0.71 8.77
CA GLY A 114 -0.43 0.63 9.34
C GLY A 114 -1.69 0.86 10.18
N THR A 115 -2.40 1.97 9.95
CA THR A 115 -3.71 2.22 10.58
C THR A 115 -4.69 1.08 10.28
N GLY A 116 -4.80 0.66 9.02
CA GLY A 116 -5.47 -0.56 8.57
C GLY A 116 -4.47 -1.65 8.16
N SER A 117 -4.97 -2.79 7.65
CA SER A 117 -4.13 -3.87 7.15
C SER A 117 -4.74 -4.60 5.96
N ILE A 118 -3.87 -5.06 5.07
CA ILE A 118 -4.24 -5.88 3.92
C ILE A 118 -3.05 -6.77 3.53
N VAL A 119 -3.32 -7.97 3.06
CA VAL A 119 -2.34 -8.80 2.37
C VAL A 119 -2.70 -8.86 0.89
N LEU A 120 -1.77 -8.47 0.06
CA LEU A 120 -1.88 -8.53 -1.38
C LEU A 120 -1.00 -9.64 -1.92
N GLY A 121 -1.57 -10.53 -2.72
CA GLY A 121 -0.86 -11.60 -3.41
C GLY A 121 -0.89 -11.40 -4.92
N ARG A 122 0.22 -11.75 -5.58
CA ARG A 122 0.30 -11.82 -7.04
C ARG A 122 0.86 -13.16 -7.48
N GLY A 123 0.06 -13.92 -8.21
CA GLY A 123 0.46 -15.21 -8.77
C GLY A 123 1.39 -15.08 -9.98
N ALA A 124 2.03 -16.18 -10.40
CA ALA A 124 2.93 -16.22 -11.56
C ALA A 124 2.24 -15.75 -12.86
N GLY A 125 0.97 -16.09 -13.07
CA GLY A 125 0.15 -15.60 -14.19
C GLY A 125 -0.32 -14.15 -14.08
N GLY A 126 0.18 -13.37 -13.12
CA GLY A 126 -0.18 -11.97 -12.93
C GLY A 126 -1.52 -11.73 -12.22
N ARG A 127 -2.22 -12.78 -11.80
CA ARG A 127 -3.48 -12.69 -11.05
C ARG A 127 -3.26 -12.01 -9.70
N TRP A 128 -4.05 -10.98 -9.44
CA TRP A 128 -4.09 -10.29 -8.16
C TRP A 128 -5.13 -10.87 -7.24
N VAL A 129 -4.78 -11.00 -5.97
CA VAL A 129 -5.70 -11.38 -4.89
C VAL A 129 -5.44 -10.51 -3.66
N ARG A 130 -6.46 -10.35 -2.83
CA ARG A 130 -6.35 -9.63 -1.56
C ARG A 130 -7.05 -10.37 -0.44
N ALA A 131 -6.49 -10.31 0.75
CA ALA A 131 -7.11 -10.79 1.98
C ALA A 131 -7.03 -9.70 3.05
N GLY A 132 -8.12 -9.43 3.76
CA GLY A 132 -8.28 -8.26 4.63
C GLY A 132 -8.53 -6.97 3.85
N GLY A 133 -8.29 -5.83 4.47
CA GLY A 133 -8.50 -4.52 3.86
C GLY A 133 -9.95 -4.14 3.64
N LEU A 134 -10.86 -4.67 4.45
CA LEU A 134 -12.30 -4.35 4.43
C LEU A 134 -12.66 -3.24 5.41
N GLY A 135 -11.64 -2.53 5.91
CA GLY A 135 -11.81 -1.47 6.89
C GLY A 135 -11.95 -1.97 8.33
N PRO A 136 -12.05 -1.03 9.29
CA PRO A 136 -11.96 -1.33 10.71
C PRO A 136 -13.09 -2.20 11.26
N LEU A 137 -14.23 -2.25 10.60
CA LEU A 137 -15.39 -3.05 11.02
C LEU A 137 -15.27 -4.53 10.63
N PHE A 138 -14.85 -4.82 9.40
CA PHE A 138 -14.91 -6.18 8.84
C PHE A 138 -13.55 -6.76 8.48
N GLY A 139 -12.53 -5.94 8.51
CA GLY A 139 -11.18 -6.32 8.12
C GLY A 139 -10.15 -5.76 9.10
N ASP A 140 -9.00 -5.41 8.57
CA ASP A 140 -7.90 -4.75 9.27
C ASP A 140 -7.33 -5.53 10.48
N GLY A 141 -7.56 -6.84 10.54
CA GLY A 141 -6.96 -7.69 11.57
C GLY A 141 -5.44 -7.58 11.58
N GLY A 142 -4.85 -7.30 12.74
CA GLY A 142 -3.41 -7.11 12.88
C GLY A 142 -2.89 -5.73 12.47
N SER A 143 -3.79 -4.78 12.22
CA SER A 143 -3.45 -3.35 12.04
C SER A 143 -3.20 -2.64 13.37
N ALA A 144 -2.69 -1.42 13.30
CA ALA A 144 -2.53 -0.55 14.47
C ALA A 144 -3.87 -0.27 15.14
N PHE A 145 -4.93 -0.07 14.36
CA PHE A 145 -6.29 0.07 14.89
C PHE A 145 -6.72 -1.18 15.66
N ALA A 146 -6.56 -2.37 15.08
CA ALA A 146 -6.96 -3.62 15.72
C ALA A 146 -6.20 -3.86 17.04
N LEU A 147 -4.88 -3.63 17.05
CA LEU A 147 -4.08 -3.75 18.27
C LEU A 147 -4.56 -2.77 19.38
N GLY A 148 -4.77 -1.51 18.98
CA GLY A 148 -5.26 -0.47 19.91
C GLY A 148 -6.65 -0.77 20.44
N ARG A 149 -7.58 -1.18 19.58
CA ARG A 149 -8.96 -1.56 19.93
C ARG A 149 -8.99 -2.72 20.91
N ASP A 150 -8.28 -3.80 20.60
CA ASP A 150 -8.31 -5.02 21.40
C ASP A 150 -7.68 -4.80 22.79
N TRP A 151 -6.56 -4.07 22.85
CA TRP A 151 -5.94 -3.70 24.11
C TRP A 151 -6.83 -2.76 24.93
N LEU A 152 -7.37 -1.71 24.30
CA LEU A 152 -8.17 -0.70 24.98
C LEU A 152 -9.47 -1.29 25.52
N GLY A 153 -10.16 -2.13 24.74
CA GLY A 153 -11.39 -2.80 25.14
C GLY A 153 -11.20 -3.70 26.36
N THR A 154 -10.05 -4.34 26.47
CA THR A 154 -9.73 -5.22 27.61
C THR A 154 -9.27 -4.45 28.85
N THR A 155 -8.50 -3.36 28.68
CA THR A 155 -7.83 -2.69 29.83
C THR A 155 -8.54 -1.42 30.30
N HIS A 156 -9.26 -0.73 29.40
CA HIS A 156 -9.88 0.57 29.68
C HIS A 156 -11.26 0.71 29.01
N PRO A 157 -12.27 -0.10 29.38
CA PRO A 157 -13.55 -0.15 28.68
C PRO A 157 -14.29 1.19 28.65
N SER A 158 -14.24 1.97 29.73
CA SER A 158 -14.86 3.32 29.78
C SER A 158 -14.18 4.30 28.78
N ARG A 159 -12.87 4.21 28.61
CA ARG A 159 -12.14 5.00 27.61
C ARG A 159 -12.44 4.52 26.18
N ALA A 160 -12.59 3.20 26.00
CA ALA A 160 -12.99 2.63 24.71
C ALA A 160 -14.35 3.19 24.26
N ARG A 161 -15.35 3.16 25.13
CA ARG A 161 -16.69 3.74 24.85
C ARG A 161 -16.63 5.20 24.44
N ARG A 162 -15.86 6.04 25.14
CA ARG A 162 -15.70 7.46 24.76
C ARG A 162 -14.99 7.65 23.41
N LEU A 163 -13.97 6.85 23.13
CA LEU A 163 -13.19 6.98 21.88
C LEU A 163 -13.95 6.53 20.64
N VAL A 164 -14.86 5.55 20.76
CA VAL A 164 -15.66 5.06 19.61
C VAL A 164 -16.52 6.17 19.01
N HIS A 165 -17.01 7.09 19.83
CA HIS A 165 -17.85 8.23 19.39
C HIS A 165 -17.04 9.50 19.11
N ALA A 166 -15.71 9.46 19.26
CA ALA A 166 -14.88 10.64 19.06
C ALA A 166 -14.61 10.89 17.57
N PRO A 167 -14.46 12.15 17.14
CA PRO A 167 -13.93 12.45 15.81
C PRO A 167 -12.59 11.74 15.58
N ASN A 168 -12.41 11.18 14.38
CA ASN A 168 -11.22 10.43 14.02
C ASN A 168 -10.90 9.22 14.94
N ALA A 169 -11.93 8.56 15.49
CA ALA A 169 -11.81 7.43 16.41
C ALA A 169 -10.78 6.39 15.93
N VAL A 170 -10.85 5.99 14.65
CA VAL A 170 -9.93 5.01 14.05
C VAL A 170 -8.47 5.45 14.19
N ALA A 171 -8.15 6.68 13.82
CA ALA A 171 -6.79 7.21 13.91
C ALA A 171 -6.30 7.31 15.37
N ARG A 172 -7.17 7.77 16.27
CA ARG A 172 -6.88 7.90 17.72
C ARG A 172 -6.63 6.54 18.38
N ILE A 173 -7.40 5.53 18.04
CA ILE A 173 -7.21 4.16 18.52
C ILE A 173 -5.94 3.55 17.93
N ALA A 174 -5.71 3.71 16.64
CA ALA A 174 -4.48 3.24 15.97
C ALA A 174 -3.20 3.86 16.57
N ALA A 175 -3.26 5.12 16.99
CA ALA A 175 -2.14 5.81 17.64
C ALA A 175 -1.71 5.15 18.98
N LEU A 176 -2.50 4.24 19.55
CA LEU A 176 -2.12 3.47 20.74
C LEU A 176 -1.17 2.30 20.43
N ALA A 177 -1.05 1.87 19.17
CA ALA A 177 -0.28 0.68 18.80
C ALA A 177 1.19 0.70 19.27
N PRO A 178 1.95 1.81 19.18
CA PRO A 178 3.33 1.84 19.69
C PRO A 178 3.39 1.55 21.19
N ARG A 179 2.43 2.10 21.97
CA ARG A 179 2.32 1.81 23.42
C ARG A 179 1.99 0.34 23.67
N VAL A 180 1.06 -0.22 22.90
CA VAL A 180 0.67 -1.63 23.01
C VAL A 180 1.86 -2.55 22.73
N LEU A 181 2.62 -2.29 21.67
CA LEU A 181 3.83 -3.04 21.35
C LEU A 181 4.88 -2.96 22.46
N LYS A 182 5.09 -1.78 23.05
CA LYS A 182 6.01 -1.59 24.17
C LYS A 182 5.58 -2.35 25.42
N LEU A 183 4.28 -2.33 25.74
CA LEU A 183 3.72 -3.08 26.87
C LEU A 183 3.79 -4.60 26.64
N ALA A 184 3.52 -5.07 25.45
CA ALA A 184 3.65 -6.47 25.07
C ALA A 184 5.10 -6.98 25.23
N ALA A 185 6.08 -6.18 24.79
CA ALA A 185 7.50 -6.48 24.97
C ALA A 185 7.93 -6.58 26.45
N ARG A 186 7.24 -5.86 27.34
CA ARG A 186 7.43 -5.91 28.79
C ARG A 186 6.61 -7.02 29.48
N GLY A 187 6.03 -7.93 28.73
CA GLY A 187 5.29 -9.07 29.26
C GLY A 187 3.87 -8.78 29.76
N ARG A 188 3.32 -7.57 29.55
CA ARG A 188 1.95 -7.22 30.01
C ARG A 188 0.89 -8.04 29.27
N GLY A 189 0.17 -8.90 29.99
CA GLY A 189 -0.73 -9.92 29.45
C GLY A 189 -1.74 -9.42 28.41
N PRO A 190 -2.58 -8.39 28.70
CA PRO A 190 -3.54 -7.88 27.73
C PRO A 190 -2.91 -7.34 26.43
N ALA A 191 -1.74 -6.67 26.56
CA ALA A 191 -1.02 -6.17 25.39
C ALA A 191 -0.40 -7.32 24.56
N ARG A 192 0.17 -8.32 25.24
CA ARG A 192 0.67 -9.54 24.59
C ARG A 192 -0.43 -10.25 23.82
N LEU A 193 -1.61 -10.39 24.41
CA LEU A 193 -2.75 -11.02 23.76
C LEU A 193 -3.19 -10.26 22.51
N ALA A 194 -3.32 -8.93 22.59
CA ALA A 194 -3.67 -8.10 21.43
C ALA A 194 -2.66 -8.23 20.28
N VAL A 195 -1.36 -8.20 20.59
CA VAL A 195 -0.27 -8.33 19.62
C VAL A 195 -0.25 -9.74 18.99
N THR A 196 -0.44 -10.80 19.80
CA THR A 196 -0.49 -12.19 19.32
C THR A 196 -1.70 -12.43 18.40
N ARG A 197 -2.87 -11.97 18.79
CA ARG A 197 -4.09 -12.03 17.96
C ARG A 197 -3.91 -11.29 16.64
N GLY A 198 -3.33 -10.09 16.70
CA GLY A 198 -3.03 -9.30 15.51
C GLY A 198 -2.06 -9.99 14.54
N ALA A 199 -0.97 -10.55 15.06
CA ALA A 199 0.00 -11.29 14.26
C ALA A 199 -0.63 -12.55 13.62
N PHE A 200 -1.46 -13.25 14.36
CA PHE A 200 -2.19 -14.42 13.85
C PHE A 200 -3.21 -14.04 12.77
N ALA A 201 -3.92 -12.93 12.92
CA ALA A 201 -4.85 -12.44 11.90
C ALA A 201 -4.14 -12.13 10.58
N LEU A 202 -2.98 -11.46 10.61
CA LEU A 202 -2.16 -11.23 9.41
C LEU A 202 -1.68 -12.55 8.80
N ALA A 203 -1.26 -13.52 9.61
CA ALA A 203 -0.83 -14.83 9.11
C ALA A 203 -1.98 -15.58 8.42
N ARG A 204 -3.21 -15.50 8.94
CA ARG A 204 -4.41 -16.03 8.27
C ARG A 204 -4.69 -15.34 6.94
N PHE A 205 -4.54 -14.01 6.86
CA PHE A 205 -4.66 -13.30 5.59
C PHE A 205 -3.57 -13.72 4.60
N MET A 206 -2.34 -13.95 5.07
CA MET A 206 -1.27 -14.48 4.21
C MET A 206 -1.64 -15.85 3.66
N ARG A 207 -2.15 -16.77 4.50
CA ARG A 207 -2.59 -18.10 4.06
C ARG A 207 -3.69 -17.99 3.00
N ALA A 208 -4.73 -17.23 3.27
CA ALA A 208 -5.82 -17.02 2.32
C ALA A 208 -5.32 -16.44 0.97
N ALA A 209 -4.39 -15.48 1.01
CA ALA A 209 -3.83 -14.89 -0.20
C ALA A 209 -2.95 -15.87 -0.98
N VAL A 210 -2.19 -16.75 -0.30
CA VAL A 210 -1.40 -17.84 -0.93
C VAL A 210 -2.32 -18.77 -1.68
N ASP A 211 -3.37 -19.25 -1.03
CA ASP A 211 -4.31 -20.23 -1.60
C ASP A 211 -5.04 -19.63 -2.82
N GLN A 212 -5.54 -18.39 -2.69
CA GLN A 212 -6.23 -17.68 -3.78
C GLN A 212 -5.32 -17.36 -4.97
N ALA A 213 -4.08 -16.93 -4.73
CA ALA A 213 -3.11 -16.62 -5.78
C ALA A 213 -2.41 -17.86 -6.34
N ARG A 214 -2.63 -19.05 -5.74
CA ARG A 214 -1.96 -20.30 -6.07
C ARG A 214 -0.44 -20.17 -6.09
N LEU A 215 0.10 -19.56 -5.01
CA LEU A 215 1.53 -19.36 -4.87
C LEU A 215 2.22 -20.66 -4.45
N SER A 216 3.26 -21.05 -5.19
CA SER A 216 4.08 -22.22 -4.86
C SER A 216 5.22 -21.85 -3.91
N PRO A 217 5.54 -22.69 -2.91
CA PRO A 217 6.69 -22.47 -2.03
C PRO A 217 8.04 -22.63 -2.78
N PRO A 218 9.08 -21.91 -2.38
CA PRO A 218 9.12 -20.92 -1.31
C PRO A 218 8.48 -19.59 -1.73
N ILE A 219 7.66 -19.01 -0.85
CA ILE A 219 6.87 -17.82 -1.16
C ILE A 219 7.64 -16.57 -0.74
N SER A 220 7.98 -15.70 -1.70
CA SER A 220 8.55 -14.39 -1.40
C SER A 220 7.51 -13.51 -0.69
N VAL A 221 7.88 -12.94 0.47
CA VAL A 221 7.02 -12.07 1.26
C VAL A 221 7.73 -10.78 1.58
N SER A 222 7.16 -9.65 1.18
CA SER A 222 7.62 -8.33 1.57
C SER A 222 6.59 -7.65 2.50
N TRP A 223 6.95 -6.50 3.02
CA TRP A 223 6.13 -5.76 3.96
C TRP A 223 6.13 -4.26 3.69
N ALA A 224 5.08 -3.59 4.15
CA ALA A 224 5.00 -2.14 4.21
C ALA A 224 4.08 -1.69 5.36
N GLY A 225 4.12 -0.40 5.68
CA GLY A 225 3.35 0.21 6.75
C GLY A 225 4.08 0.24 8.09
N THR A 226 3.83 1.32 8.83
CA THR A 226 4.58 1.69 10.04
C THR A 226 4.57 0.62 11.14
N LEU A 227 3.50 -0.19 11.21
CA LEU A 227 3.41 -1.24 12.22
C LEU A 227 4.40 -2.38 11.94
N LEU A 228 4.65 -2.73 10.67
CA LEU A 228 5.59 -3.78 10.27
C LEU A 228 7.05 -3.29 10.20
N GLU A 229 7.29 -1.99 10.34
CA GLU A 229 8.63 -1.46 10.61
C GLU A 229 9.15 -1.94 11.96
N ASN A 230 8.24 -2.23 12.93
CA ASN A 230 8.63 -2.87 14.18
C ASN A 230 9.11 -4.31 13.93
N PRO A 231 10.40 -4.61 14.11
CA PRO A 231 10.96 -5.91 13.75
C PRO A 231 10.45 -7.05 14.64
N ALA A 232 10.11 -6.77 15.90
CA ALA A 232 9.59 -7.79 16.80
C ALA A 232 8.18 -8.24 16.40
N TYR A 233 7.30 -7.28 16.04
CA TYR A 233 5.96 -7.58 15.53
C TYR A 233 6.04 -8.31 14.19
N ARG A 234 6.86 -7.84 13.27
CA ARG A 234 7.06 -8.48 11.97
C ARG A 234 7.57 -9.91 12.11
N ARG A 235 8.56 -10.16 12.98
CA ARG A 235 9.04 -11.54 13.26
C ARG A 235 7.93 -12.43 13.83
N MET A 236 7.05 -11.89 14.67
CA MET A 236 5.92 -12.64 15.21
C MET A 236 4.93 -13.03 14.10
N VAL A 237 4.61 -12.11 13.18
CA VAL A 237 3.75 -12.41 12.01
C VAL A 237 4.37 -13.54 11.17
N TRP A 238 5.67 -13.47 10.88
CA TRP A 238 6.36 -14.53 10.12
C TRP A 238 6.37 -15.87 10.85
N ARG A 239 6.52 -15.86 12.17
CA ARG A 239 6.43 -17.09 12.99
C ARG A 239 5.04 -17.69 12.91
N MET A 240 3.98 -16.90 13.06
CA MET A 240 2.61 -17.36 12.94
C MET A 240 2.31 -17.91 11.55
N ALA A 241 2.79 -17.23 10.50
CA ALA A 241 2.61 -17.71 9.13
C ALA A 241 3.27 -19.09 8.90
N ARG A 242 4.50 -19.26 9.42
CA ARG A 242 5.17 -20.57 9.36
C ARG A 242 4.42 -21.65 10.17
N GLY A 243 3.87 -21.29 11.34
CA GLY A 243 3.02 -22.16 12.15
C GLY A 243 1.74 -22.61 11.43
N LEU A 244 1.26 -21.81 10.46
CA LEU A 244 0.17 -22.19 9.56
C LEU A 244 0.66 -22.97 8.32
N GLY A 245 1.90 -23.48 8.30
CA GLY A 245 2.48 -24.27 7.21
C GLY A 245 2.97 -23.47 6.01
N LEU A 246 3.10 -22.13 6.09
CA LEU A 246 3.62 -21.35 4.99
C LEU A 246 5.16 -21.37 4.95
N ARG A 247 5.72 -21.83 3.85
CA ARG A 247 7.17 -21.76 3.57
C ARG A 247 7.49 -20.41 2.94
N ILE A 248 7.72 -19.39 3.79
CA ILE A 248 7.95 -18.01 3.37
C ILE A 248 9.43 -17.62 3.42
N VAL A 249 9.85 -16.78 2.45
CA VAL A 249 11.14 -16.10 2.40
C VAL A 249 10.88 -14.59 2.48
N PRO A 250 11.18 -13.96 3.63
CA PRO A 250 11.07 -12.51 3.75
C PRO A 250 12.08 -11.80 2.85
N VAL A 251 11.59 -10.82 2.07
CA VAL A 251 12.38 -10.02 1.13
C VAL A 251 12.16 -8.55 1.47
N ALA A 252 13.25 -7.81 1.69
CA ALA A 252 13.17 -6.38 1.90
C ALA A 252 12.55 -5.68 0.67
N PRO A 253 11.74 -4.61 0.86
CA PRO A 253 11.20 -3.86 -0.26
C PRO A 253 12.30 -3.35 -1.20
N CYS A 254 12.16 -3.62 -2.50
CA CYS A 254 13.19 -3.30 -3.49
C CYS A 254 13.15 -1.82 -3.91
N GLU A 255 11.94 -1.28 -4.12
CA GLU A 255 11.71 0.10 -4.55
C GLU A 255 10.37 0.63 -3.98
N SER A 256 10.16 1.93 -4.05
CA SER A 256 8.90 2.55 -3.62
C SER A 256 7.76 2.32 -4.63
N ALA A 257 6.50 2.52 -4.18
CA ALA A 257 5.33 2.52 -5.06
C ALA A 257 5.46 3.55 -6.20
N LEU A 258 6.05 4.73 -5.92
CA LEU A 258 6.30 5.76 -6.91
C LEU A 258 7.25 5.29 -8.01
N GLU A 259 8.35 4.66 -7.63
CA GLU A 259 9.33 4.13 -8.61
C GLU A 259 8.74 2.99 -9.42
N ALA A 260 7.95 2.11 -8.79
CA ALA A 260 7.22 1.06 -9.49
C ALA A 260 6.25 1.62 -10.55
N THR A 261 5.48 2.67 -10.22
CA THR A 261 4.59 3.32 -11.20
C THR A 261 5.37 3.96 -12.34
N ALA A 262 6.48 4.61 -12.05
CA ALA A 262 7.35 5.21 -13.08
C ALA A 262 7.99 4.14 -13.98
N ARG A 263 8.39 3.00 -13.41
CA ARG A 263 8.90 1.85 -14.16
C ARG A 263 7.83 1.27 -15.11
N LEU A 264 6.59 1.12 -14.61
CA LEU A 264 5.46 0.67 -15.41
C LEU A 264 5.13 1.64 -16.55
N ALA A 265 5.23 2.96 -16.31
CA ALA A 265 5.01 3.97 -17.34
C ALA A 265 6.03 3.82 -18.48
N ARG A 266 7.30 3.53 -18.16
CA ARG A 266 8.37 3.32 -19.13
C ARG A 266 8.24 2.02 -19.92
N ALA A 267 7.90 0.92 -19.26
CA ALA A 267 7.86 -0.41 -19.87
C ALA A 267 6.84 -0.56 -21.02
N ARG A 268 5.86 0.33 -21.12
CA ARG A 268 4.81 0.29 -22.14
C ARG A 268 4.97 1.34 -23.24
N VAL A 269 6.09 2.05 -23.26
CA VAL A 269 6.45 3.05 -24.31
C VAL A 269 7.56 2.49 -25.21
N ARG A 270 8.17 1.38 -24.82
CA ARG A 270 9.04 0.56 -25.65
C ARG A 270 8.16 -0.45 -26.41
#